data_103c2bfc8ba1c499ed1014276f33285c
#
_entry.id   103c2bfc8ba1c499ed1014276f33285c
#
_cell.length_a   1.000
_cell.length_b   1.000
_cell.length_c   1.000
_cell.angle_alpha   90.00
_cell.angle_beta   90.00
_cell.angle_gamma   90.00
#
_symmetry.space_group_name_H-M   'P 1'
#
loop_
_entity.id
_entity.type
_entity.pdbx_description
1 polymer ?
#
loop_
_entity_poly.entity_id
_entity_poly.type
_entity_poly.pdbx_seq_one_letter_code
_entity_poly.pdbx_strand_id
1 'polypeptide(L)'
;NNLGGADFDRIILDWISKRYRKLNGVDLIPDKLPDEVKIKYRRRLLGIAEEAKIALSATDETEISVSNIINVAADEGEDENCDIKLTLDEMNRLIDSDIDRTMDTVKSALSKAHLTKHDIDHVVLVGGSSRLKLVQKKIMDFFGERKFTQAINCDECVAKGACLSLVNHYDVGEIIAYSLGQLLIGDKIQCIIPANSKLPTKESVFNYTTADNQDSVTTAIYQGKQENNGDEVDARKCVQLMPFTYRGFRRLPAGEVEFKTTFSIEKSGIVYVTVMETATGRILIRNEKMEWKS
;
A
#
# COMPACT_ATOMS: atom_id res chain seq x y z
N ASN A 1 1.34 0.37 4.49
CA ASN A 1 2.74 0.13 4.86
C ASN A 1 3.54 -0.05 3.56
N ASN A 2 4.43 0.88 3.26
CA ASN A 2 5.26 0.84 2.06
C ASN A 2 6.61 0.16 2.38
N LEU A 3 6.59 -1.06 2.89
CA LEU A 3 7.79 -1.83 3.21
C LEU A 3 7.86 -3.07 2.31
N GLY A 4 8.97 -3.22 1.59
CA GLY A 4 9.21 -4.34 0.69
C GLY A 4 10.70 -4.63 0.48
N GLY A 5 11.03 -5.54 -0.43
CA GLY A 5 12.39 -5.94 -0.74
C GLY A 5 13.31 -4.77 -1.09
N ALA A 6 12.80 -3.80 -1.86
CA ALA A 6 13.56 -2.61 -2.25
C ALA A 6 13.96 -1.69 -1.07
N ASP A 7 13.23 -1.73 0.05
CA ASP A 7 13.60 -0.97 1.24
C ASP A 7 14.75 -1.64 1.96
N PHE A 8 14.76 -2.97 2.03
CA PHE A 8 15.90 -3.73 2.55
C PHE A 8 17.16 -3.53 1.69
N ASP A 9 17.02 -3.46 0.37
CA ASP A 9 18.14 -3.18 -0.55
C ASP A 9 18.74 -1.81 -0.26
N ARG A 10 17.92 -0.78 0.02
CA ARG A 10 18.39 0.55 0.42
C ARG A 10 19.13 0.52 1.76
N ILE A 11 18.61 -0.21 2.73
CA ILE A 11 19.26 -0.35 4.06
C ILE A 11 20.64 -1.00 3.91
N ILE A 12 20.74 -2.07 3.09
CA ILE A 12 22.00 -2.75 2.82
C ILE A 12 22.95 -1.82 2.05
N LEU A 13 22.47 -1.08 1.06
CA LEU A 13 23.27 -0.10 0.33
C LEU A 13 23.83 1.00 1.25
N ASP A 14 23.01 1.52 2.15
CA ASP A 14 23.47 2.51 3.13
C ASP A 14 24.53 1.94 4.08
N TRP A 15 24.40 0.68 4.47
CA TRP A 15 25.42 -0.03 5.25
C TRP A 15 26.71 -0.23 4.44
N ILE A 16 26.64 -0.67 3.17
CA ILE A 16 27.78 -0.81 2.25
C ILE A 16 28.51 0.53 2.15
N SER A 17 27.79 1.62 1.92
CA SER A 17 28.35 2.97 1.76
C SER A 17 29.10 3.43 3.01
N LYS A 18 28.53 3.20 4.18
CA LYS A 18 29.18 3.51 5.47
C LYS A 18 30.41 2.65 5.71
N ARG A 19 30.35 1.37 5.36
CA ARG A 19 31.46 0.43 5.52
C ARG A 19 32.60 0.77 4.59
N TYR A 20 32.29 1.08 3.32
CA TYR A 20 33.27 1.53 2.32
C TYR A 20 33.98 2.81 2.77
N ARG A 21 33.23 3.82 3.20
CA ARG A 21 33.81 5.07 3.73
C ARG A 21 34.74 4.84 4.93
N LYS A 22 34.38 3.90 5.80
CA LYS A 22 35.22 3.55 6.95
C LYS A 22 36.55 2.88 6.53
N LEU A 23 36.52 2.09 5.45
CA LEU A 23 37.71 1.37 4.95
C LEU A 23 38.61 2.29 4.14
N ASN A 24 38.04 3.14 3.28
CA ASN A 24 38.79 3.88 2.25
C ASN A 24 38.90 5.38 2.53
N GLY A 25 38.18 5.91 3.54
CA GLY A 25 38.19 7.35 3.89
C GLY A 25 37.44 8.25 2.91
N VAL A 26 36.85 7.69 1.84
CA VAL A 26 36.12 8.40 0.80
C VAL A 26 34.70 7.82 0.62
N ASP A 27 33.81 8.61 0.06
CA ASP A 27 32.44 8.18 -0.19
C ASP A 27 32.38 7.26 -1.42
N LEU A 28 31.57 6.19 -1.33
CA LEU A 28 31.36 5.23 -2.39
C LEU A 28 30.79 5.87 -3.67
N ILE A 29 29.97 6.91 -3.52
CA ILE A 29 29.48 7.78 -4.60
C ILE A 29 29.95 9.20 -4.28
N PRO A 30 31.02 9.71 -4.94
CA PRO A 30 31.54 11.05 -4.69
C PRO A 30 30.51 12.14 -5.02
N ASP A 31 30.39 13.15 -4.12
CA ASP A 31 29.44 14.25 -4.28
C ASP A 31 29.68 15.11 -5.53
N LYS A 32 30.92 15.18 -6.01
CA LYS A 32 31.31 15.97 -7.19
C LYS A 32 30.85 15.39 -8.52
N LEU A 33 30.30 14.17 -8.55
CA LEU A 33 29.83 13.55 -9.79
C LEU A 33 28.53 14.21 -10.28
N PRO A 34 28.29 14.27 -11.62
CA PRO A 34 27.02 14.69 -12.19
C PRO A 34 25.85 13.81 -11.69
N ASP A 35 24.68 14.40 -11.51
CA ASP A 35 23.50 13.68 -10.94
C ASP A 35 23.11 12.44 -11.77
N GLU A 36 23.20 12.53 -13.09
CA GLU A 36 22.93 11.38 -13.98
C GLU A 36 23.84 10.19 -13.70
N VAL A 37 25.13 10.48 -13.42
CA VAL A 37 26.14 9.47 -13.09
C VAL A 37 25.86 8.89 -11.69
N LYS A 38 25.52 9.73 -10.71
CA LYS A 38 25.14 9.28 -9.37
C LYS A 38 23.93 8.33 -9.40
N ILE A 39 22.90 8.66 -10.21
CA ILE A 39 21.71 7.83 -10.38
C ILE A 39 22.07 6.47 -10.95
N LYS A 40 22.94 6.44 -11.98
CA LYS A 40 23.42 5.18 -12.59
C LYS A 40 24.17 4.31 -11.60
N TYR A 41 25.08 4.92 -10.81
CA TYR A 41 25.85 4.20 -9.79
C TYR A 41 24.95 3.68 -8.67
N ARG A 42 24.05 4.51 -8.18
CA ARG A 42 23.10 4.10 -7.14
C ARG A 42 22.22 2.92 -7.58
N ARG A 43 21.78 2.89 -8.84
CA ARG A 43 21.01 1.78 -9.39
C ARG A 43 21.83 0.49 -9.42
N ARG A 44 23.09 0.57 -9.84
CA ARG A 44 24.00 -0.59 -9.88
C ARG A 44 24.30 -1.12 -8.48
N LEU A 45 24.56 -0.22 -7.54
CA LEU A 45 24.80 -0.56 -6.13
C LEU A 45 23.57 -1.17 -5.46
N LEU A 46 22.35 -0.71 -5.81
CA LEU A 46 21.12 -1.36 -5.36
C LEU A 46 21.00 -2.80 -5.88
N GLY A 47 21.40 -3.07 -7.12
CA GLY A 47 21.46 -4.45 -7.65
C GLY A 47 22.43 -5.33 -6.84
N ILE A 48 23.61 -4.81 -6.51
CA ILE A 48 24.59 -5.52 -5.66
C ILE A 48 24.02 -5.77 -4.25
N ALA A 49 23.33 -4.81 -3.67
CA ALA A 49 22.68 -4.96 -2.36
C ALA A 49 21.57 -6.03 -2.41
N GLU A 50 20.80 -6.07 -3.49
CA GLU A 50 19.79 -7.10 -3.73
C GLU A 50 20.41 -8.49 -3.87
N GLU A 51 21.48 -8.63 -4.66
CA GLU A 51 22.23 -9.89 -4.81
C GLU A 51 22.75 -10.39 -3.45
N ALA A 52 23.33 -9.50 -2.64
CA ALA A 52 23.80 -9.83 -1.30
C ALA A 52 22.66 -10.29 -0.38
N LYS A 53 21.52 -9.59 -0.40
CA LYS A 53 20.30 -9.98 0.34
C LYS A 53 19.83 -11.38 -0.08
N ILE A 54 19.80 -11.67 -1.38
CA ILE A 54 19.37 -12.97 -1.90
C ILE A 54 20.35 -14.06 -1.47
N ALA A 55 21.65 -13.83 -1.59
CA ALA A 55 22.69 -14.79 -1.16
C ALA A 55 22.54 -15.14 0.32
N LEU A 56 22.31 -14.16 1.21
CA LEU A 56 22.11 -14.36 2.64
C LEU A 56 20.82 -15.09 3.00
N SER A 57 19.90 -15.25 2.07
CA SER A 57 18.74 -16.13 2.29
C SER A 57 19.13 -17.62 2.31
N ALA A 58 20.26 -17.97 1.64
CA ALA A 58 20.76 -19.34 1.56
C ALA A 58 22.07 -19.56 2.36
N THR A 59 22.89 -18.52 2.52
CA THR A 59 24.20 -18.58 3.21
C THR A 59 24.18 -17.77 4.50
N ASP A 60 25.25 -17.93 5.30
CA ASP A 60 25.40 -17.16 6.55
C ASP A 60 26.31 -15.94 6.38
N GLU A 61 27.01 -15.86 5.24
CA GLU A 61 27.87 -14.73 4.87
C GLU A 61 27.94 -14.60 3.35
N THR A 62 28.22 -13.39 2.87
CA THR A 62 28.48 -13.10 1.47
C THR A 62 29.55 -12.03 1.33
N GLU A 63 30.28 -12.07 0.24
CA GLU A 63 31.27 -11.06 -0.12
C GLU A 63 30.66 -10.13 -1.18
N ILE A 64 30.83 -8.83 -0.98
CA ILE A 64 30.26 -7.77 -1.81
C ILE A 64 31.44 -7.05 -2.46
N SER A 65 31.64 -7.21 -3.77
CA SER A 65 32.67 -6.51 -4.51
C SER A 65 32.11 -5.24 -5.15
N VAL A 66 32.68 -4.08 -4.79
CA VAL A 66 32.30 -2.76 -5.32
C VAL A 66 33.36 -2.15 -6.25
N SER A 67 34.47 -2.85 -6.49
CA SER A 67 35.65 -2.39 -7.25
C SER A 67 35.33 -1.90 -8.67
N ASN A 68 34.42 -2.56 -9.39
CA ASN A 68 34.06 -2.22 -10.77
C ASN A 68 33.12 -1.01 -10.92
N ILE A 69 32.73 -0.36 -9.83
CA ILE A 69 31.82 0.80 -9.88
C ILE A 69 32.61 2.11 -9.85
N ILE A 70 33.78 2.10 -9.20
CA ILE A 70 34.60 3.30 -8.90
C ILE A 70 35.54 3.61 -10.06
N ASN A 71 36.03 2.61 -10.79
CA ASN A 71 37.06 2.74 -11.84
C ASN A 71 36.63 3.57 -13.06
N VAL A 72 35.38 4.01 -13.18
CA VAL A 72 34.94 4.88 -14.27
C VAL A 72 35.17 6.36 -13.99
N ALA A 73 35.52 6.73 -12.76
CA ALA A 73 35.69 8.13 -12.32
C ALA A 73 37.12 8.49 -11.87
N ALA A 74 38.00 7.52 -11.75
CA ALA A 74 39.42 7.73 -11.45
C ALA A 74 40.24 7.56 -12.72
N ASP A 75 40.56 8.67 -13.38
CA ASP A 75 41.76 8.75 -14.17
C ASP A 75 42.93 8.47 -13.22
N GLU A 76 43.66 7.36 -13.45
CA GLU A 76 44.91 6.99 -12.77
C GLU A 76 44.81 6.70 -11.24
N GLY A 77 44.52 5.45 -10.90
CA GLY A 77 44.68 4.93 -9.53
C GLY A 77 44.43 3.44 -9.50
N GLU A 78 45.33 2.73 -8.83
CA GLU A 78 45.27 1.29 -8.63
C GLU A 78 43.89 0.80 -8.24
N ASP A 79 43.48 -0.38 -8.76
CA ASP A 79 42.27 -1.12 -8.38
C ASP A 79 42.24 -1.32 -6.85
N GLU A 80 41.64 -0.38 -6.14
CA GLU A 80 41.28 -0.59 -4.74
C GLU A 80 40.20 -1.68 -4.69
N ASN A 81 40.65 -2.88 -4.40
CA ASN A 81 39.82 -4.05 -4.19
C ASN A 81 39.01 -3.80 -2.90
N CYS A 82 37.74 -3.44 -3.03
CA CYS A 82 36.89 -3.25 -1.89
C CYS A 82 35.87 -4.38 -1.82
N ASP A 83 36.33 -5.52 -1.37
CA ASP A 83 35.48 -6.61 -0.97
C ASP A 83 34.99 -6.38 0.46
N ILE A 84 33.70 -6.23 0.61
CA ILE A 84 33.05 -6.00 1.88
C ILE A 84 32.30 -7.26 2.26
N LYS A 85 32.67 -7.88 3.36
CA LYS A 85 31.97 -9.03 3.90
C LYS A 85 30.74 -8.58 4.68
N LEU A 86 29.57 -9.12 4.33
CA LEU A 86 28.31 -8.98 5.03
C LEU A 86 27.87 -10.34 5.59
N THR A 87 27.61 -10.41 6.88
CA THR A 87 27.08 -11.60 7.52
C THR A 87 25.56 -11.54 7.66
N LEU A 88 24.92 -12.72 7.75
CA LEU A 88 23.49 -12.83 8.01
C LEU A 88 23.08 -12.12 9.31
N ASP A 89 23.90 -12.24 10.36
CA ASP A 89 23.64 -11.57 11.63
C ASP A 89 23.68 -10.04 11.51
N GLU A 90 24.61 -9.49 10.75
CA GLU A 90 24.64 -8.05 10.49
C GLU A 90 23.43 -7.60 9.70
N MET A 91 23.09 -8.31 8.61
CA MET A 91 21.88 -8.03 7.83
C MET A 91 20.62 -8.09 8.70
N ASN A 92 20.48 -9.14 9.50
CA ASN A 92 19.34 -9.29 10.39
C ASN A 92 19.21 -8.11 11.37
N ARG A 93 20.31 -7.63 11.96
CA ARG A 93 20.28 -6.44 12.83
C ARG A 93 19.86 -5.17 12.10
N LEU A 94 20.25 -5.03 10.83
CA LEU A 94 19.89 -3.86 10.03
C LEU A 94 18.40 -3.78 9.75
N ILE A 95 17.75 -4.92 9.50
CA ILE A 95 16.33 -4.98 9.08
C ILE A 95 15.36 -5.36 10.22
N ASP A 96 15.86 -5.66 11.42
CA ASP A 96 15.08 -6.20 12.53
C ASP A 96 13.87 -5.33 12.90
N SER A 97 14.08 -4.02 13.06
CA SER A 97 13.03 -3.07 13.41
C SER A 97 11.94 -2.98 12.33
N ASP A 98 12.31 -3.10 11.05
CA ASP A 98 11.35 -3.06 9.95
C ASP A 98 10.53 -4.34 9.88
N ILE A 99 11.16 -5.49 10.16
CA ILE A 99 10.44 -6.75 10.28
C ILE A 99 9.48 -6.74 11.48
N ASP A 100 9.85 -6.13 12.62
CA ASP A 100 8.94 -5.96 13.76
C ASP A 100 7.70 -5.16 13.39
N ARG A 101 7.84 -4.10 12.60
CA ARG A 101 6.70 -3.34 12.07
C ARG A 101 5.77 -4.21 11.19
N THR A 102 6.30 -5.18 10.45
CA THR A 102 5.46 -6.14 9.72
C THR A 102 4.71 -7.07 10.67
N MET A 103 5.33 -7.50 11.75
CA MET A 103 4.68 -8.31 12.77
C MET A 103 3.54 -7.56 13.48
N ASP A 104 3.66 -6.26 13.67
CA ASP A 104 2.58 -5.43 14.19
C ASP A 104 1.40 -5.35 13.21
N THR A 105 1.67 -5.35 11.90
CA THR A 105 0.62 -5.46 10.87
C THR A 105 -0.11 -6.81 10.95
N VAL A 106 0.62 -7.91 11.17
CA VAL A 106 0.04 -9.25 11.36
C VAL A 106 -0.88 -9.25 12.58
N LYS A 107 -0.42 -8.75 13.73
CA LYS A 107 -1.22 -8.64 14.96
C LYS A 107 -2.47 -7.79 14.75
N SER A 108 -2.34 -6.66 14.05
CA SER A 108 -3.45 -5.78 13.72
C SER A 108 -4.48 -6.49 12.83
N ALA A 109 -4.03 -7.26 11.84
CA ALA A 109 -4.92 -8.02 10.96
C ALA A 109 -5.72 -9.09 11.74
N LEU A 110 -5.06 -9.83 12.63
CA LEU A 110 -5.72 -10.80 13.52
C LEU A 110 -6.77 -10.12 14.41
N SER A 111 -6.39 -8.99 15.04
CA SER A 111 -7.30 -8.23 15.91
C SER A 111 -8.54 -7.75 15.14
N LYS A 112 -8.38 -7.22 13.92
CA LYS A 112 -9.51 -6.78 13.08
C LYS A 112 -10.42 -7.93 12.64
N ALA A 113 -9.85 -9.10 12.46
CA ALA A 113 -10.62 -10.32 12.16
C ALA A 113 -11.25 -10.95 13.41
N HIS A 114 -11.03 -10.38 14.59
CA HIS A 114 -11.41 -10.97 15.89
C HIS A 114 -10.84 -12.38 16.10
N LEU A 115 -9.65 -12.63 15.54
CA LEU A 115 -8.93 -13.90 15.65
C LEU A 115 -7.68 -13.75 16.51
N THR A 116 -7.25 -14.88 17.06
CA THR A 116 -5.96 -15.02 17.73
C THR A 116 -5.01 -15.86 16.88
N LYS A 117 -3.72 -15.90 17.24
CA LYS A 117 -2.76 -16.78 16.57
C LYS A 117 -3.12 -18.28 16.68
N HIS A 118 -3.96 -18.65 17.63
CA HIS A 118 -4.39 -20.04 17.85
C HIS A 118 -5.47 -20.49 16.87
N ASP A 119 -6.26 -19.53 16.36
CA ASP A 119 -7.34 -19.75 15.41
C ASP A 119 -6.84 -19.92 13.96
N ILE A 120 -5.53 -19.75 13.73
CA ILE A 120 -4.89 -19.92 12.42
C ILE A 120 -4.39 -21.34 12.27
N ASP A 121 -4.86 -22.07 11.27
CA ASP A 121 -4.44 -23.44 10.98
C ASP A 121 -3.14 -23.50 10.17
N HIS A 122 -3.00 -22.63 9.16
CA HIS A 122 -1.86 -22.60 8.27
C HIS A 122 -1.34 -21.18 8.03
N VAL A 123 -0.01 -21.05 8.00
CA VAL A 123 0.69 -19.83 7.62
C VAL A 123 1.44 -20.09 6.32
N VAL A 124 1.06 -19.38 5.27
CA VAL A 124 1.66 -19.46 3.94
C VAL A 124 2.43 -18.17 3.66
N LEU A 125 3.72 -18.28 3.39
CA LEU A 125 4.56 -17.17 3.01
C LEU A 125 4.60 -17.03 1.49
N VAL A 126 4.41 -15.80 0.98
CA VAL A 126 4.34 -15.48 -0.43
C VAL A 126 5.26 -14.28 -0.76
N GLY A 127 5.91 -14.34 -1.92
CA GLY A 127 6.81 -13.29 -2.40
C GLY A 127 8.27 -13.47 -1.97
N GLY A 128 9.20 -12.89 -2.73
CA GLY A 128 10.65 -13.09 -2.56
C GLY A 128 11.18 -12.73 -1.17
N SER A 129 10.69 -11.64 -0.56
CA SER A 129 11.11 -11.21 0.79
C SER A 129 10.73 -12.20 1.90
N SER A 130 9.78 -13.10 1.66
CA SER A 130 9.42 -14.17 2.60
C SER A 130 10.51 -15.25 2.76
N ARG A 131 11.51 -15.25 1.89
CA ARG A 131 12.69 -16.13 1.96
C ARG A 131 13.72 -15.67 3.00
N LEU A 132 13.64 -14.43 3.48
CA LEU A 132 14.53 -13.91 4.50
C LEU A 132 14.42 -14.74 5.78
N LYS A 133 15.54 -15.29 6.26
CA LYS A 133 15.57 -16.16 7.45
C LYS A 133 14.97 -15.49 8.68
N LEU A 134 15.16 -14.16 8.84
CA LEU A 134 14.59 -13.41 9.96
C LEU A 134 13.06 -13.33 9.88
N VAL A 135 12.48 -13.13 8.70
CA VAL A 135 11.02 -13.12 8.50
C VAL A 135 10.44 -14.48 8.88
N GLN A 136 11.02 -15.56 8.36
CA GLN A 136 10.58 -16.92 8.66
C GLN A 136 10.66 -17.23 10.16
N LYS A 137 11.77 -16.86 10.80
CA LYS A 137 11.98 -17.04 12.24
C LYS A 137 10.91 -16.32 13.05
N LYS A 138 10.68 -15.01 12.82
CA LYS A 138 9.69 -14.23 13.59
C LYS A 138 8.26 -14.76 13.39
N ILE A 139 7.92 -15.19 12.18
CA ILE A 139 6.61 -15.83 11.90
C ILE A 139 6.48 -17.16 12.62
N MET A 140 7.51 -18.02 12.58
CA MET A 140 7.51 -19.31 13.28
C MET A 140 7.43 -19.13 14.79
N ASP A 141 8.17 -18.17 15.35
CA ASP A 141 8.16 -17.85 16.78
C ASP A 141 6.76 -17.37 17.23
N PHE A 142 6.07 -16.62 16.38
CA PHE A 142 4.74 -16.09 16.70
C PHE A 142 3.63 -17.11 16.57
N PHE A 143 3.53 -17.83 15.44
CA PHE A 143 2.43 -18.76 15.16
C PHE A 143 2.71 -20.20 15.61
N GLY A 144 3.97 -20.58 15.74
CA GLY A 144 4.44 -21.93 15.97
C GLY A 144 4.83 -22.64 14.67
N GLU A 145 5.91 -23.38 14.72
CA GLU A 145 6.55 -24.04 13.57
C GLU A 145 5.62 -25.00 12.82
N ARG A 146 4.73 -25.70 13.55
CA ARG A 146 3.78 -26.67 12.95
C ARG A 146 2.75 -26.05 12.00
N LYS A 147 2.50 -24.77 12.12
CA LYS A 147 1.54 -24.03 11.26
C LYS A 147 2.18 -23.50 9.99
N PHE A 148 3.51 -23.51 9.90
CA PHE A 148 4.26 -22.99 8.79
C PHE A 148 4.26 -23.99 7.63
N THR A 149 3.75 -23.57 6.48
CA THR A 149 3.68 -24.42 5.28
C THR A 149 4.76 -24.02 4.29
N GLN A 150 5.76 -24.89 4.09
CA GLN A 150 6.84 -24.70 3.11
C GLN A 150 6.52 -25.26 1.72
N ALA A 151 5.40 -25.96 1.55
CA ALA A 151 5.07 -26.71 0.33
C ALA A 151 4.74 -25.84 -0.88
N ILE A 152 4.65 -24.51 -0.73
CA ILE A 152 4.25 -23.58 -1.79
C ILE A 152 5.48 -22.83 -2.25
N ASN A 153 5.78 -22.91 -3.57
CA ASN A 153 6.81 -22.06 -4.17
C ASN A 153 6.36 -20.59 -4.14
N CYS A 154 7.05 -19.79 -3.34
CA CYS A 154 6.71 -18.38 -3.10
C CYS A 154 6.74 -17.51 -4.37
N ASP A 155 7.50 -17.90 -5.39
CA ASP A 155 7.64 -17.12 -6.65
C ASP A 155 6.53 -17.46 -7.65
N GLU A 156 6.01 -18.70 -7.61
CA GLU A 156 5.05 -19.22 -8.59
C GLU A 156 3.61 -19.23 -8.09
N CYS A 157 3.38 -19.10 -6.77
CA CYS A 157 2.06 -19.29 -6.17
C CYS A 157 1.00 -18.32 -6.71
N VAL A 158 1.39 -17.07 -7.00
CA VAL A 158 0.47 -16.06 -7.57
C VAL A 158 0.06 -16.45 -8.99
N ALA A 159 1.02 -16.83 -9.85
CA ALA A 159 0.74 -17.26 -11.22
C ALA A 159 -0.10 -18.55 -11.25
N LYS A 160 0.25 -19.52 -10.41
CA LYS A 160 -0.53 -20.78 -10.26
C LYS A 160 -1.94 -20.50 -9.73
N GLY A 161 -2.07 -19.63 -8.72
CA GLY A 161 -3.35 -19.22 -8.18
C GLY A 161 -4.24 -18.53 -9.22
N ALA A 162 -3.69 -17.64 -10.03
CA ALA A 162 -4.39 -17.00 -11.13
C ALA A 162 -4.90 -18.03 -12.17
N CYS A 163 -4.07 -18.99 -12.55
CA CYS A 163 -4.50 -20.06 -13.43
C CYS A 163 -5.61 -20.93 -12.82
N LEU A 164 -5.48 -21.29 -11.56
CA LEU A 164 -6.49 -22.08 -10.84
C LEU A 164 -7.83 -21.33 -10.71
N SER A 165 -7.80 -20.01 -10.51
CA SER A 165 -9.02 -19.20 -10.43
C SER A 165 -9.80 -19.15 -11.73
N LEU A 166 -9.12 -19.21 -12.89
CA LEU A 166 -9.77 -19.29 -14.20
C LEU A 166 -10.47 -20.63 -14.44
N VAL A 167 -9.89 -21.72 -13.92
CA VAL A 167 -10.44 -23.08 -14.11
C VAL A 167 -11.55 -23.40 -13.12
N ASN A 168 -11.39 -23.01 -11.86
CA ASN A 168 -12.27 -23.45 -10.78
C ASN A 168 -13.35 -22.44 -10.40
N HIS A 169 -13.40 -21.27 -11.05
CA HIS A 169 -14.40 -20.21 -10.79
C HIS A 169 -14.61 -19.94 -9.29
N TYR A 170 -13.51 -19.78 -8.54
CA TYR A 170 -13.62 -19.39 -7.12
C TYR A 170 -14.31 -18.02 -7.05
N ASP A 171 -15.41 -17.95 -6.30
CA ASP A 171 -16.01 -16.67 -5.93
C ASP A 171 -15.15 -16.02 -4.84
N VAL A 172 -14.10 -15.35 -5.28
CA VAL A 172 -13.28 -14.53 -4.38
C VAL A 172 -14.08 -13.27 -4.12
N GLY A 173 -14.73 -13.22 -2.96
CA GLY A 173 -15.45 -12.02 -2.53
C GLY A 173 -14.45 -10.85 -2.38
N GLU A 174 -14.53 -9.90 -3.30
CA GLU A 174 -13.76 -8.66 -3.20
C GLU A 174 -14.36 -7.75 -2.14
N ILE A 175 -13.51 -7.00 -1.43
CA ILE A 175 -13.92 -6.00 -0.45
C ILE A 175 -13.26 -4.66 -0.77
N ILE A 176 -13.92 -3.57 -0.36
CA ILE A 176 -13.29 -2.25 -0.38
C ILE A 176 -12.49 -2.03 0.90
N ALA A 177 -11.19 -1.74 0.79
CA ALA A 177 -10.29 -1.60 1.94
C ALA A 177 -10.46 -0.28 2.72
N TYR A 178 -11.28 0.64 2.23
CA TYR A 178 -11.51 1.97 2.78
C TYR A 178 -13.01 2.27 2.82
N SER A 179 -13.42 3.20 3.68
CA SER A 179 -14.79 3.71 3.69
C SER A 179 -14.97 4.84 2.68
N LEU A 180 -16.19 4.99 2.16
CA LEU A 180 -16.61 6.19 1.43
C LEU A 180 -17.62 6.96 2.25
N GLY A 181 -17.45 8.28 2.29
CA GLY A 181 -18.34 9.18 3.02
C GLY A 181 -18.52 10.51 2.30
N GLN A 182 -19.50 11.28 2.77
CA GLN A 182 -19.77 12.63 2.29
C GLN A 182 -19.49 13.66 3.38
N LEU A 183 -19.18 14.88 2.96
CA LEU A 183 -19.02 16.02 3.86
C LEU A 183 -20.37 16.48 4.41
N LEU A 184 -20.45 16.60 5.72
CA LEU A 184 -21.53 17.26 6.44
C LEU A 184 -21.17 18.69 6.84
N ILE A 185 -22.15 19.45 7.30
CA ILE A 185 -21.92 20.76 7.91
C ILE A 185 -21.04 20.57 9.16
N GLY A 186 -20.03 21.44 9.32
CA GLY A 186 -19.08 21.37 10.44
C GLY A 186 -17.87 20.49 10.21
N ASP A 187 -17.45 20.34 8.96
CA ASP A 187 -16.21 19.63 8.56
C ASP A 187 -16.13 18.18 9.04
N LYS A 188 -17.27 17.51 9.13
CA LYS A 188 -17.35 16.09 9.42
C LYS A 188 -17.68 15.28 8.19
N ILE A 189 -17.11 14.10 8.10
CA ILE A 189 -17.41 13.11 7.06
C ILE A 189 -18.29 12.03 7.67
N GLN A 190 -19.50 11.87 7.13
CA GLN A 190 -20.37 10.75 7.44
C GLN A 190 -20.07 9.58 6.54
N CYS A 191 -19.81 8.43 7.12
CA CYS A 191 -19.59 7.18 6.38
C CYS A 191 -20.89 6.73 5.71
N ILE A 192 -20.78 6.42 4.41
CA ILE A 192 -21.89 5.88 3.60
C ILE A 192 -21.64 4.40 3.31
N ILE A 193 -20.45 4.07 2.84
CA ILE A 193 -20.02 2.69 2.60
C ILE A 193 -18.86 2.40 3.52
N PRO A 194 -19.02 1.50 4.50
CA PRO A 194 -17.97 1.15 5.45
C PRO A 194 -16.74 0.51 4.77
N ALA A 195 -15.58 0.64 5.41
CA ALA A 195 -14.41 -0.16 5.06
C ALA A 195 -14.73 -1.65 5.23
N ASN A 196 -14.11 -2.48 4.41
CA ASN A 196 -14.30 -3.93 4.34
C ASN A 196 -15.70 -4.37 3.84
N SER A 197 -16.52 -3.46 3.28
CA SER A 197 -17.76 -3.84 2.61
C SER A 197 -17.49 -4.73 1.41
N LYS A 198 -18.30 -5.78 1.23
CA LYS A 198 -18.22 -6.70 0.08
C LYS A 198 -18.59 -5.98 -1.21
N LEU A 199 -17.88 -6.29 -2.30
CA LEU A 199 -18.16 -5.77 -3.64
C LEU A 199 -18.91 -6.80 -4.50
N PRO A 200 -19.80 -6.37 -5.40
CA PRO A 200 -20.22 -4.97 -5.59
C PRO A 200 -21.14 -4.49 -4.47
N THR A 201 -21.13 -3.19 -4.20
CA THR A 201 -22.01 -2.58 -3.18
C THR A 201 -22.67 -1.30 -3.69
N LYS A 202 -23.81 -0.96 -3.09
CA LYS A 202 -24.57 0.23 -3.47
C LYS A 202 -25.30 0.78 -2.25
N GLU A 203 -25.06 2.06 -1.95
CA GLU A 203 -25.70 2.76 -0.85
C GLU A 203 -26.21 4.12 -1.30
N SER A 204 -27.22 4.63 -0.63
CA SER A 204 -27.82 5.93 -0.94
C SER A 204 -27.96 6.79 0.29
N VAL A 205 -27.77 8.09 0.10
CA VAL A 205 -28.00 9.13 1.12
C VAL A 205 -28.92 10.20 0.57
N PHE A 206 -29.62 10.89 1.47
CA PHE A 206 -30.48 11.99 1.13
C PHE A 206 -29.85 13.30 1.56
N ASN A 207 -29.83 14.26 0.65
CA ASN A 207 -29.29 15.61 0.84
C ASN A 207 -30.34 16.62 0.48
N TYR A 208 -30.23 17.83 1.01
CA TYR A 208 -31.17 18.91 0.79
C TYR A 208 -30.43 20.17 0.34
N THR A 209 -31.17 21.09 -0.31
CA THR A 209 -30.69 22.44 -0.57
C THR A 209 -30.39 23.17 0.74
N THR A 210 -29.33 23.96 0.79
CA THR A 210 -28.88 24.69 1.97
C THR A 210 -29.17 26.21 1.90
N ALA A 211 -29.62 26.68 0.74
CA ALA A 211 -29.95 28.09 0.50
C ALA A 211 -31.23 28.21 -0.32
N ASP A 212 -31.93 29.37 -0.16
CA ASP A 212 -33.11 29.70 -0.95
C ASP A 212 -32.74 29.85 -2.42
N ASN A 213 -33.60 29.32 -3.31
CA ASN A 213 -33.42 29.41 -4.75
C ASN A 213 -32.06 28.95 -5.26
N GLN A 214 -31.43 28.02 -4.55
CA GLN A 214 -30.13 27.44 -4.93
C GLN A 214 -30.23 26.86 -6.34
N ASP A 215 -29.20 27.09 -7.19
CA ASP A 215 -29.19 26.66 -8.59
C ASP A 215 -28.16 25.56 -8.87
N SER A 216 -27.25 25.33 -7.94
CA SER A 216 -26.20 24.31 -8.04
C SER A 216 -25.83 23.78 -6.67
N VAL A 217 -25.40 22.51 -6.62
CA VAL A 217 -24.80 21.87 -5.47
C VAL A 217 -23.45 21.31 -5.86
N THR A 218 -22.43 21.69 -5.12
CA THR A 218 -21.09 21.08 -5.24
C THR A 218 -20.82 20.29 -3.98
N THR A 219 -20.45 19.03 -4.16
CA THR A 219 -20.10 18.13 -3.06
C THR A 219 -18.90 17.26 -3.46
N ALA A 220 -18.31 16.55 -2.51
CA ALA A 220 -17.22 15.64 -2.74
C ALA A 220 -17.42 14.37 -1.93
N ILE A 221 -16.82 13.29 -2.43
CA ILE A 221 -16.71 12.04 -1.70
C ILE A 221 -15.36 12.05 -0.98
N TYR A 222 -15.35 11.47 0.20
CA TYR A 222 -14.17 11.33 1.03
C TYR A 222 -13.90 9.86 1.30
N GLN A 223 -12.62 9.50 1.23
CA GLN A 223 -12.13 8.19 1.63
C GLN A 223 -11.66 8.25 3.08
N GLY A 224 -12.08 7.27 3.87
CA GLY A 224 -11.73 7.16 5.28
C GLY A 224 -11.44 5.72 5.71
N LYS A 225 -11.58 5.48 7.01
CA LYS A 225 -11.35 4.16 7.64
C LYS A 225 -12.51 3.76 8.56
N GLN A 226 -13.66 4.38 8.42
CA GLN A 226 -14.84 4.08 9.24
C GLN A 226 -15.33 2.65 8.96
N GLU A 227 -15.71 1.95 10.02
CA GLU A 227 -16.12 0.54 9.96
C GLU A 227 -17.65 0.36 9.96
N ASN A 228 -18.41 1.42 10.28
CA ASN A 228 -19.87 1.36 10.28
C ASN A 228 -20.47 2.48 9.43
N ASN A 229 -21.61 2.18 8.81
CA ASN A 229 -22.42 3.19 8.13
C ASN A 229 -22.94 4.20 9.17
N GLY A 230 -22.88 5.50 8.83
CA GLY A 230 -23.27 6.57 9.71
C GLY A 230 -22.19 7.10 10.66
N ASP A 231 -21.06 6.40 10.81
CA ASP A 231 -19.93 6.89 11.60
C ASP A 231 -19.45 8.25 11.09
N GLU A 232 -19.23 9.19 12.00
CA GLU A 232 -18.71 10.51 11.69
C GLU A 232 -17.24 10.65 12.08
N VAL A 233 -16.45 11.29 11.23
CA VAL A 233 -15.04 11.58 11.48
C VAL A 233 -14.69 12.99 10.97
N ASP A 234 -13.68 13.61 11.55
CA ASP A 234 -13.12 14.88 11.09
C ASP A 234 -12.59 14.74 9.65
N ALA A 235 -12.98 15.66 8.77
CA ALA A 235 -12.61 15.66 7.35
C ALA A 235 -11.09 15.65 7.14
N ARG A 236 -10.30 16.22 8.06
CA ARG A 236 -8.83 16.22 8.02
C ARG A 236 -8.20 14.83 8.15
N LYS A 237 -8.95 13.85 8.63
CA LYS A 237 -8.54 12.44 8.74
C LYS A 237 -8.90 11.62 7.49
N CYS A 238 -9.55 12.24 6.52
CA CYS A 238 -10.02 11.62 5.30
C CYS A 238 -9.33 12.21 4.06
N VAL A 239 -9.29 11.45 2.98
CA VAL A 239 -8.77 11.91 1.69
C VAL A 239 -9.95 12.30 0.82
N GLN A 240 -9.97 13.55 0.36
CA GLN A 240 -10.99 14.03 -0.58
C GLN A 240 -10.75 13.44 -1.97
N LEU A 241 -11.78 12.84 -2.56
CA LEU A 241 -11.83 12.50 -3.97
C LEU A 241 -12.26 13.72 -4.80
N MET A 242 -12.35 13.59 -6.13
CA MET A 242 -12.78 14.70 -6.97
C MET A 242 -14.18 15.21 -6.56
N PRO A 243 -14.33 16.54 -6.39
CA PRO A 243 -15.65 17.14 -6.18
C PRO A 243 -16.47 17.03 -7.47
N PHE A 244 -17.78 16.93 -7.34
CA PHE A 244 -18.73 16.96 -8.44
C PHE A 244 -19.83 17.98 -8.20
N THR A 245 -20.37 18.54 -9.28
CA THR A 245 -21.38 19.60 -9.25
C THR A 245 -22.58 19.17 -10.07
N TYR A 246 -23.77 19.34 -9.51
CA TYR A 246 -25.01 19.12 -10.25
C TYR A 246 -25.92 20.35 -10.24
N ARG A 247 -26.70 20.49 -11.30
CA ARG A 247 -27.57 21.63 -11.59
C ARG A 247 -28.86 21.19 -12.24
N GLY A 248 -29.80 22.12 -12.41
CA GLY A 248 -31.02 21.88 -13.19
C GLY A 248 -32.16 21.24 -12.39
N PHE A 249 -32.12 21.36 -11.07
CA PHE A 249 -33.21 21.04 -10.16
C PHE A 249 -34.10 22.25 -9.90
N ARG A 250 -35.22 22.07 -9.19
CA ARG A 250 -36.17 23.14 -8.87
C ARG A 250 -35.52 24.14 -7.90
N ARG A 251 -35.90 25.40 -8.06
CA ARG A 251 -35.49 26.49 -7.15
C ARG A 251 -36.60 26.73 -6.15
N LEU A 252 -36.41 26.32 -4.92
CA LEU A 252 -37.31 26.37 -3.81
C LEU A 252 -36.58 26.92 -2.57
N PRO A 253 -37.28 27.26 -1.48
CA PRO A 253 -36.63 27.59 -0.21
C PRO A 253 -35.65 26.54 0.28
N ALA A 254 -34.71 26.93 1.11
CA ALA A 254 -33.71 26.01 1.69
C ALA A 254 -34.40 24.83 2.39
N GLY A 255 -33.89 23.63 2.16
CA GLY A 255 -34.42 22.40 2.74
C GLY A 255 -35.58 21.75 1.97
N GLU A 256 -36.17 22.42 0.97
CA GLU A 256 -37.36 21.89 0.27
C GLU A 256 -37.01 21.03 -0.97
N VAL A 257 -35.81 21.10 -1.49
CA VAL A 257 -35.40 20.22 -2.57
C VAL A 257 -34.51 19.10 -2.02
N GLU A 258 -35.05 17.89 -2.13
CA GLU A 258 -34.38 16.67 -1.69
C GLU A 258 -33.70 15.97 -2.88
N PHE A 259 -32.46 15.51 -2.66
CA PHE A 259 -31.69 14.73 -3.60
C PHE A 259 -31.36 13.36 -3.02
N LYS A 260 -31.61 12.31 -3.78
CA LYS A 260 -31.10 10.97 -3.52
C LYS A 260 -29.76 10.82 -4.24
N THR A 261 -28.67 10.80 -3.48
CA THR A 261 -27.33 10.51 -4.00
C THR A 261 -27.01 9.04 -3.76
N THR A 262 -26.75 8.32 -4.83
CA THR A 262 -26.45 6.89 -4.80
C THR A 262 -25.01 6.67 -5.18
N PHE A 263 -24.27 5.98 -4.32
CA PHE A 263 -22.92 5.52 -4.55
C PHE A 263 -22.96 4.04 -4.89
N SER A 264 -22.32 3.65 -5.98
CA SER A 264 -22.17 2.25 -6.35
C SER A 264 -20.71 1.94 -6.64
N ILE A 265 -20.25 0.79 -6.15
CA ILE A 265 -18.90 0.30 -6.37
C ILE A 265 -19.01 -1.05 -7.05
N GLU A 266 -18.41 -1.17 -8.22
CA GLU A 266 -18.35 -2.42 -8.96
C GLU A 266 -17.31 -3.39 -8.37
N LYS A 267 -17.30 -4.64 -8.84
CA LYS A 267 -16.26 -5.62 -8.49
C LYS A 267 -14.85 -5.12 -8.79
N SER A 268 -14.68 -4.29 -9.81
CA SER A 268 -13.41 -3.63 -10.16
C SER A 268 -12.92 -2.59 -9.14
N GLY A 269 -13.72 -2.25 -8.13
CA GLY A 269 -13.42 -1.17 -7.17
C GLY A 269 -13.72 0.24 -7.70
N ILE A 270 -14.24 0.36 -8.92
CA ILE A 270 -14.59 1.67 -9.51
C ILE A 270 -15.86 2.21 -8.84
N VAL A 271 -15.78 3.46 -8.38
CA VAL A 271 -16.87 4.17 -7.73
C VAL A 271 -17.66 4.99 -8.75
N TYR A 272 -18.97 4.85 -8.72
CA TYR A 272 -19.90 5.64 -9.52
C TYR A 272 -20.89 6.39 -8.65
N VAL A 273 -21.30 7.57 -9.11
CA VAL A 273 -22.29 8.42 -8.44
C VAL A 273 -23.47 8.67 -9.35
N THR A 274 -24.66 8.55 -8.80
CA THR A 274 -25.92 8.97 -9.42
C THR A 274 -26.65 9.90 -8.49
N VAL A 275 -27.08 11.06 -8.97
CA VAL A 275 -27.87 12.03 -8.20
C VAL A 275 -29.23 12.20 -8.86
N MET A 276 -30.29 12.09 -8.08
CA MET A 276 -31.67 12.25 -8.53
C MET A 276 -32.43 13.22 -7.62
N GLU A 277 -33.16 14.16 -8.17
CA GLU A 277 -34.13 14.96 -7.43
C GLU A 277 -35.35 14.07 -7.08
N THR A 278 -35.59 13.85 -5.80
CA THR A 278 -36.57 12.86 -5.33
C THR A 278 -38.00 13.14 -5.78
N ALA A 279 -38.43 14.38 -5.68
CA ALA A 279 -39.84 14.75 -5.95
C ALA A 279 -40.20 14.70 -7.44
N THR A 280 -39.24 14.88 -8.35
CA THR A 280 -39.48 14.86 -9.81
C THR A 280 -39.02 13.58 -10.49
N GLY A 281 -38.19 12.79 -9.82
CA GLY A 281 -37.50 11.64 -10.40
C GLY A 281 -36.43 12.01 -11.42
N ARG A 282 -36.12 13.31 -11.57
CA ARG A 282 -35.14 13.81 -12.53
C ARG A 282 -33.72 13.40 -12.12
N ILE A 283 -33.03 12.73 -13.02
CA ILE A 283 -31.62 12.38 -12.81
C ILE A 283 -30.76 13.56 -13.23
N LEU A 284 -29.96 14.06 -12.27
CA LEU A 284 -29.06 15.21 -12.43
C LEU A 284 -27.64 14.76 -12.78
N ILE A 285 -27.21 13.65 -12.22
CA ILE A 285 -25.95 12.94 -12.54
C ILE A 285 -26.31 11.47 -12.75
N ARG A 286 -25.78 10.84 -13.81
CA ARG A 286 -26.03 9.43 -14.12
C ARG A 286 -24.73 8.66 -14.21
N ASN A 287 -24.47 7.77 -13.26
CA ASN A 287 -23.31 6.86 -13.24
C ASN A 287 -21.98 7.56 -13.58
N GLU A 288 -21.74 8.73 -13.00
CA GLU A 288 -20.48 9.44 -13.18
C GLU A 288 -19.38 8.69 -12.44
N LYS A 289 -18.31 8.34 -13.16
CA LYS A 289 -17.14 7.68 -12.61
C LYS A 289 -16.35 8.65 -11.78
N MET A 290 -16.05 8.28 -10.55
CA MET A 290 -15.22 9.08 -9.64
C MET A 290 -13.75 8.69 -9.81
N GLU A 291 -12.91 9.69 -10.12
CA GLU A 291 -11.47 9.47 -10.27
C GLU A 291 -10.73 9.90 -8.99
N TRP A 292 -9.65 9.20 -8.70
CA TRP A 292 -8.76 9.55 -7.60
C TRP A 292 -7.97 10.80 -7.97
N LYS A 293 -7.86 11.76 -7.06
CA LYS A 293 -6.84 12.80 -7.19
C LYS A 293 -5.47 12.13 -7.08
N SER A 294 -4.75 12.08 -8.20
CA SER A 294 -3.35 11.65 -8.24
C SER A 294 -2.45 12.61 -7.45
#